data_b7c831b0034affc67a190f0911a4f3fc
#
_entry.id   b7c831b0034affc67a190f0911a4f3fc
#
_cell.length_a   1.000
_cell.length_b   1.000
_cell.length_c   1.000
_cell.angle_alpha   90.00
_cell.angle_beta   90.00
_cell.angle_gamma   90.00
#
_symmetry.space_group_name_H-M   'P 1'
#
loop_
_entity.id
_entity.type
_entity.pdbx_description
1 polymer ?
#
loop_
_entity_poly.entity_id
_entity_poly.type
_entity_poly.pdbx_seq_one_letter_code
_entity_poly.pdbx_strand_id
1 'polypeptide(L)'
;PVPDMSQPVGCFQQIKSKGKTRDLYVPMSLIQELDDFIFEERNLIDTDHSYIFVSEQARQLGKQLTYSAAYDKLKKVQKEVGIDFNFHDLRHTFCSNLVQSGMDVSVVRMIMGHEHLSTTQKYTHLSNPYIEDSLSKYWNQSTLIGGDSDGK
;
A
#
# COMPACT_ATOMS: atom_id res chain seq x y z
N PRO A 1 -0.12 3.90 19.21
CA PRO A 1 -1.26 4.82 19.17
C PRO A 1 -2.30 4.24 18.20
N VAL A 2 -3.55 4.24 18.63
CA VAL A 2 -4.67 3.82 17.77
C VAL A 2 -4.74 4.79 16.59
N PRO A 3 -4.83 4.31 15.32
CA PRO A 3 -4.97 5.18 14.18
C PRO A 3 -6.22 6.07 14.29
N ASP A 4 -6.11 7.33 13.92
CA ASP A 4 -7.28 8.21 13.81
C ASP A 4 -8.04 7.85 12.53
N MET A 5 -9.09 7.06 12.68
CA MET A 5 -9.90 6.53 11.59
C MET A 5 -10.73 7.61 10.87
N SER A 6 -10.75 8.84 11.36
CA SER A 6 -11.38 9.97 10.66
C SER A 6 -10.51 10.54 9.54
N GLN A 7 -9.23 10.19 9.52
CA GLN A 7 -8.28 10.64 8.50
C GLN A 7 -8.33 9.71 7.28
N PRO A 8 -8.33 10.23 6.05
CA PRO A 8 -8.36 9.40 4.84
C PRO A 8 -7.02 8.72 4.54
N VAL A 9 -5.94 9.15 5.18
CA VAL A 9 -4.56 8.69 4.98
C VAL A 9 -4.03 8.03 6.23
N GLY A 10 -3.60 6.78 6.09
CA GLY A 10 -2.84 6.05 7.11
C GLY A 10 -1.36 5.98 6.76
N CYS A 11 -0.52 5.64 7.72
CA CYS A 11 0.92 5.56 7.55
C CYS A 11 1.52 4.38 8.31
N PHE A 12 2.20 3.49 7.60
CA PHE A 12 3.11 2.52 8.20
C PHE A 12 4.48 3.17 8.34
N GLN A 13 4.87 3.46 9.57
CA GLN A 13 6.12 4.15 9.85
C GLN A 13 7.33 3.20 9.82
N GLN A 14 8.46 3.72 9.36
CA GLN A 14 9.78 3.06 9.43
C GLN A 14 9.85 1.67 8.78
N ILE A 15 9.14 1.47 7.67
CA ILE A 15 9.22 0.22 6.91
C ILE A 15 10.62 0.03 6.34
N LYS A 16 11.27 -1.07 6.72
CA LYS A 16 12.60 -1.43 6.24
C LYS A 16 12.51 -2.07 4.85
N SER A 17 13.26 -1.53 3.89
CA SER A 17 13.38 -2.10 2.54
C SER A 17 14.79 -1.87 2.00
N LYS A 18 15.48 -2.94 1.59
CA LYS A 18 16.84 -2.90 0.99
C LYS A 18 17.84 -2.06 1.81
N GLY A 19 17.84 -2.24 3.15
CA GLY A 19 18.74 -1.54 4.06
C GLY A 19 18.37 -0.08 4.38
N LYS A 20 17.24 0.39 3.90
CA LYS A 20 16.72 1.74 4.14
C LYS A 20 15.37 1.68 4.82
N THR A 21 15.05 2.76 5.53
CA THR A 21 13.79 2.91 6.25
C THR A 21 13.00 4.04 5.59
N ARG A 22 11.70 3.83 5.39
CA ARG A 22 10.79 4.86 4.86
C ARG A 22 9.40 4.69 5.44
N ASP A 23 8.65 5.76 5.42
CA ASP A 23 7.23 5.73 5.70
C ASP A 23 6.46 5.30 4.45
N LEU A 24 5.41 4.51 4.64
CA LEU A 24 4.53 4.04 3.59
C LEU A 24 3.12 4.55 3.85
N TYR A 25 2.66 5.48 3.02
CA TYR A 25 1.32 6.04 3.08
C TYR A 25 0.33 5.15 2.33
N VAL A 26 -0.81 4.90 2.94
CA VAL A 26 -1.88 4.03 2.43
C VAL A 26 -3.24 4.66 2.71
N PRO A 27 -4.31 4.29 1.95
CA PRO A 27 -5.68 4.67 2.33
C PRO A 27 -6.00 4.12 3.73
N MET A 28 -6.75 4.88 4.52
CA MET A 28 -7.17 4.40 5.85
C MET A 28 -8.04 3.15 5.76
N SER A 29 -8.84 2.99 4.70
CA SER A 29 -9.61 1.77 4.43
C SER A 29 -8.74 0.51 4.40
N LEU A 30 -7.52 0.59 3.84
CA LEU A 30 -6.60 -0.55 3.83
C LEU A 30 -6.11 -0.90 5.25
N ILE A 31 -5.93 0.10 6.11
CA ILE A 31 -5.58 -0.17 7.52
C ILE A 31 -6.73 -0.87 8.22
N GLN A 32 -7.98 -0.44 7.98
CA GLN A 32 -9.18 -1.09 8.52
C GLN A 32 -9.28 -2.55 8.06
N GLU A 33 -9.14 -2.80 6.75
CA GLU A 33 -9.13 -4.16 6.19
C GLU A 33 -8.03 -5.04 6.80
N LEU A 34 -6.85 -4.47 7.06
CA LEU A 34 -5.75 -5.21 7.71
C LEU A 34 -6.04 -5.49 9.18
N ASP A 35 -6.64 -4.56 9.91
CA ASP A 35 -7.04 -4.76 11.30
C ASP A 35 -8.12 -5.85 11.40
N ASP A 36 -9.13 -5.83 10.53
CA ASP A 36 -10.16 -6.85 10.45
C ASP A 36 -9.55 -8.23 10.12
N PHE A 37 -8.67 -8.30 9.13
CA PHE A 37 -7.94 -9.53 8.78
C PHE A 37 -7.10 -10.05 9.95
N ILE A 38 -6.40 -9.16 10.67
CA ILE A 38 -5.60 -9.57 11.84
C ILE A 38 -6.49 -10.13 12.93
N PHE A 39 -7.61 -9.48 13.19
CA PHE A 39 -8.52 -9.88 14.26
C PHE A 39 -9.30 -11.16 13.92
N GLU A 40 -9.84 -11.26 12.72
CA GLU A 40 -10.76 -12.35 12.34
C GLU A 40 -10.04 -13.60 11.83
N GLU A 41 -8.90 -13.45 11.15
CA GLU A 41 -8.23 -14.55 10.45
C GLU A 41 -6.83 -14.82 11.01
N ARG A 42 -5.95 -13.80 11.01
CA ARG A 42 -4.54 -13.97 11.37
C ARG A 42 -4.33 -14.49 12.79
N ASN A 43 -5.11 -14.00 13.76
CA ASN A 43 -5.01 -14.39 15.16
C ASN A 43 -5.48 -15.83 15.42
N LEU A 44 -6.17 -16.46 14.48
CA LEU A 44 -6.53 -17.88 14.56
C LEU A 44 -5.34 -18.82 14.33
N ILE A 45 -4.26 -18.30 13.76
CA ILE A 45 -3.03 -19.06 13.48
C ILE A 45 -2.02 -18.75 14.58
N ASP A 46 -1.77 -19.72 15.46
CA ASP A 46 -0.77 -19.59 16.52
C ASP A 46 0.65 -19.56 15.93
N THR A 47 1.45 -18.55 16.31
CA THR A 47 2.81 -18.36 15.84
C THR A 47 3.67 -17.68 16.90
N ASP A 48 4.98 -17.94 16.87
CA ASP A 48 5.99 -17.33 17.75
C ASP A 48 6.53 -15.99 17.24
N HIS A 49 5.92 -15.43 16.20
CA HIS A 49 6.33 -14.18 15.56
C HIS A 49 5.15 -13.29 15.19
N SER A 50 5.42 -12.01 14.91
CA SER A 50 4.42 -10.96 14.62
C SER A 50 4.23 -10.65 13.13
N TYR A 51 4.60 -11.55 12.21
CA TYR A 51 4.32 -11.33 10.79
C TYR A 51 2.81 -11.35 10.52
N ILE A 52 2.31 -10.34 9.82
CA ILE A 52 0.90 -10.23 9.44
C ILE A 52 0.55 -11.32 8.43
N PHE A 53 1.33 -11.44 7.37
CA PHE A 53 1.08 -12.42 6.32
C PHE A 53 1.86 -13.71 6.55
N VAL A 54 1.14 -14.79 6.72
CA VAL A 54 1.67 -16.13 6.97
C VAL A 54 1.09 -17.14 5.98
N SER A 55 1.73 -18.28 5.86
CA SER A 55 1.25 -19.37 5.02
C SER A 55 0.11 -20.12 5.73
N GLU A 56 -0.96 -20.38 4.99
CA GLU A 56 -2.09 -21.22 5.40
C GLU A 56 -1.94 -22.68 4.94
N GLN A 57 -0.89 -22.99 4.16
CA GLN A 57 -0.65 -24.34 3.69
C GLN A 57 -0.25 -25.25 4.84
N ALA A 58 -0.86 -26.44 4.97
CA ALA A 58 -0.70 -27.35 6.08
C ALA A 58 0.77 -27.63 6.47
N ARG A 59 1.67 -27.80 5.48
CA ARG A 59 3.11 -28.04 5.72
C ARG A 59 3.91 -26.80 6.12
N GLN A 60 3.36 -25.62 5.92
CA GLN A 60 4.01 -24.31 6.12
C GLN A 60 3.16 -23.40 7.01
N LEU A 61 2.12 -23.96 7.63
CA LEU A 61 1.16 -23.19 8.42
C LEU A 61 1.87 -22.28 9.44
N GLY A 62 1.49 -21.03 9.44
CA GLY A 62 2.04 -20.02 10.33
C GLY A 62 3.42 -19.47 9.96
N LYS A 63 4.15 -20.06 8.99
CA LYS A 63 5.44 -19.49 8.58
C LYS A 63 5.25 -18.22 7.78
N GLN A 64 6.20 -17.29 7.90
CA GLN A 64 6.18 -16.03 7.14
C GLN A 64 5.91 -16.28 5.64
N LEU A 65 4.99 -15.51 5.07
CA LEU A 65 4.73 -15.55 3.64
C LEU A 65 5.97 -15.10 2.86
N THR A 66 6.47 -15.95 1.97
CA THR A 66 7.62 -15.62 1.13
C THR A 66 7.20 -14.80 -0.09
N TYR A 67 8.16 -14.09 -0.71
CA TYR A 67 7.92 -13.39 -1.98
C TYR A 67 7.40 -14.34 -3.07
N SER A 68 7.94 -15.55 -3.16
CA SER A 68 7.47 -16.56 -4.12
C SER A 68 6.00 -16.91 -3.89
N ALA A 69 5.60 -17.14 -2.64
CA ALA A 69 4.20 -17.46 -2.32
C ALA A 69 3.25 -16.28 -2.62
N ALA A 70 3.70 -15.03 -2.38
CA ALA A 70 2.93 -13.85 -2.77
C ALA A 70 2.82 -13.74 -4.31
N TYR A 71 3.88 -14.07 -5.04
CA TYR A 71 3.88 -14.09 -6.50
C TYR A 71 2.96 -15.18 -7.07
N ASP A 72 2.91 -16.36 -6.45
CA ASP A 72 1.99 -17.44 -6.83
C ASP A 72 0.53 -17.02 -6.64
N LYS A 73 0.21 -16.27 -5.57
CA LYS A 73 -1.11 -15.66 -5.38
C LYS A 73 -1.42 -14.65 -6.49
N LEU A 74 -0.45 -13.79 -6.86
CA LEU A 74 -0.61 -12.85 -7.97
C LEU A 74 -0.92 -13.58 -9.29
N LYS A 75 -0.22 -14.69 -9.59
CA LYS A 75 -0.46 -15.51 -10.78
C LYS A 75 -1.89 -16.08 -10.84
N LYS A 76 -2.48 -16.42 -9.70
CA LYS A 76 -3.89 -16.85 -9.65
C LYS A 76 -4.82 -15.71 -10.05
N VAL A 77 -4.61 -14.52 -9.49
CA VAL A 77 -5.40 -13.33 -9.83
C VAL A 77 -5.26 -12.98 -11.31
N GLN A 78 -4.03 -12.99 -11.86
CA GLN A 78 -3.81 -12.79 -13.31
C GLN A 78 -4.67 -13.74 -14.17
N LYS A 79 -4.70 -15.03 -13.78
CA LYS A 79 -5.49 -16.05 -14.50
C LYS A 79 -6.99 -15.79 -14.40
N GLU A 80 -7.47 -15.34 -13.24
CA GLU A 80 -8.89 -15.06 -12.99
C GLU A 80 -9.37 -13.83 -13.78
N VAL A 81 -8.56 -12.76 -13.82
CA VAL A 81 -8.91 -11.52 -14.53
C VAL A 81 -8.53 -11.54 -16.00
N GLY A 82 -7.77 -12.54 -16.48
CA GLY A 82 -7.33 -12.65 -17.87
C GLY A 82 -6.30 -11.60 -18.31
N ILE A 83 -5.60 -10.95 -17.36
CA ILE A 83 -4.63 -9.89 -17.62
C ILE A 83 -3.27 -10.29 -17.04
N ASP A 84 -2.21 -10.20 -17.83
CA ASP A 84 -0.84 -10.43 -17.35
C ASP A 84 -0.26 -9.11 -16.80
N PHE A 85 0.15 -9.10 -15.52
CA PHE A 85 0.76 -7.97 -14.83
C PHE A 85 1.62 -8.44 -13.66
N ASN A 86 2.59 -7.67 -13.27
CA ASN A 86 3.45 -7.97 -12.12
C ASN A 86 3.34 -6.86 -11.04
N PHE A 87 3.99 -7.05 -9.89
CA PHE A 87 3.99 -6.05 -8.83
C PHE A 87 4.54 -4.69 -9.27
N HIS A 88 5.44 -4.69 -10.24
CA HIS A 88 6.01 -3.45 -10.77
C HIS A 88 5.00 -2.67 -11.62
N ASP A 89 4.19 -3.40 -12.39
CA ASP A 89 3.11 -2.80 -13.19
C ASP A 89 2.04 -2.16 -12.31
N LEU A 90 1.67 -2.81 -11.20
CA LEU A 90 0.76 -2.21 -10.20
C LEU A 90 1.34 -0.90 -9.63
N ARG A 91 2.64 -0.92 -9.31
CA ARG A 91 3.33 0.28 -8.83
C ARG A 91 3.37 1.39 -9.89
N HIS A 92 3.60 1.05 -11.16
CA HIS A 92 3.58 2.01 -12.26
C HIS A 92 2.19 2.61 -12.48
N THR A 93 1.16 1.77 -12.42
CA THR A 93 -0.23 2.21 -12.52
C THR A 93 -0.57 3.20 -11.41
N PHE A 94 -0.21 2.88 -10.16
CA PHE A 94 -0.43 3.80 -9.05
C PHE A 94 0.30 5.14 -9.26
N CYS A 95 1.57 5.10 -9.67
CA CYS A 95 2.35 6.30 -9.98
C CYS A 95 1.67 7.15 -11.08
N SER A 96 1.21 6.51 -12.17
CA SER A 96 0.53 7.18 -13.27
C SER A 96 -0.78 7.82 -12.83
N ASN A 97 -1.56 7.14 -12.01
CA ASN A 97 -2.82 7.66 -11.47
C ASN A 97 -2.60 8.89 -10.60
N LEU A 98 -1.56 8.89 -9.76
CA LEU A 98 -1.20 10.06 -8.95
C LEU A 98 -0.83 11.26 -9.82
N VAL A 99 -0.03 11.05 -10.88
CA VAL A 99 0.33 12.12 -11.83
C VAL A 99 -0.89 12.61 -12.58
N GLN A 100 -1.76 11.72 -13.06
CA GLN A 100 -2.99 12.08 -13.79
C GLN A 100 -3.99 12.85 -12.93
N SER A 101 -4.01 12.61 -11.62
CA SER A 101 -4.84 13.39 -10.68
C SER A 101 -4.34 14.82 -10.44
N GLY A 102 -3.23 15.20 -11.08
CA GLY A 102 -2.63 16.53 -10.92
C GLY A 102 -1.68 16.66 -9.72
N MET A 103 -1.31 15.53 -9.07
CA MET A 103 -0.33 15.58 -8.00
C MET A 103 1.05 15.98 -8.51
N ASP A 104 1.74 16.84 -7.77
CA ASP A 104 3.09 17.27 -8.12
C ASP A 104 4.04 16.07 -8.24
N VAL A 105 4.80 16.02 -9.34
CA VAL A 105 5.69 14.90 -9.65
C VAL A 105 6.76 14.71 -8.58
N SER A 106 7.16 15.76 -7.87
CA SER A 106 8.11 15.66 -6.77
C SER A 106 7.52 14.92 -5.56
N VAL A 107 6.24 15.16 -5.27
CA VAL A 107 5.49 14.43 -4.23
C VAL A 107 5.34 12.96 -4.62
N VAL A 108 4.96 12.68 -5.88
CA VAL A 108 4.85 11.31 -6.38
C VAL A 108 6.19 10.57 -6.24
N ARG A 109 7.31 11.20 -6.58
CA ARG A 109 8.64 10.61 -6.40
C ARG A 109 8.95 10.29 -4.94
N MET A 110 8.59 11.15 -4.01
CA MET A 110 8.78 10.91 -2.57
C MET A 110 7.94 9.74 -2.09
N ILE A 111 6.65 9.70 -2.45
CA ILE A 111 5.75 8.58 -2.13
C ILE A 111 6.31 7.27 -2.68
N MET A 112 6.83 7.28 -3.91
CA MET A 112 7.44 6.11 -4.54
C MET A 112 8.80 5.74 -3.94
N GLY A 113 9.44 6.59 -3.15
CA GLY A 113 10.76 6.34 -2.56
C GLY A 113 11.87 6.27 -3.60
N HIS A 114 11.79 7.07 -4.68
CA HIS A 114 12.85 7.19 -5.68
C HIS A 114 14.00 8.05 -5.15
N GLU A 115 15.15 7.44 -4.92
CA GLU A 115 16.31 7.98 -4.19
C GLU A 115 17.25 8.88 -4.98
N HIS A 116 17.15 8.97 -6.27
CA HIS A 116 18.01 9.87 -7.03
C HIS A 116 17.56 11.33 -6.89
N LEU A 117 17.58 11.79 -5.63
CA LEU A 117 17.54 13.21 -5.28
C LEU A 117 18.97 13.77 -5.31
N SER A 118 19.53 13.92 -6.51
CA SER A 118 20.66 14.86 -6.69
C SER A 118 20.23 16.32 -6.41
N THR A 119 19.01 16.51 -5.88
CA THR A 119 18.37 17.79 -5.61
C THR A 119 17.59 17.78 -4.29
N THR A 120 18.13 17.13 -3.25
CA THR A 120 17.57 17.17 -1.89
C THR A 120 17.30 18.61 -1.41
N GLN A 121 18.06 19.59 -1.87
CA GLN A 121 17.88 20.98 -1.49
C GLN A 121 16.62 21.66 -2.07
N LYS A 122 16.03 21.14 -3.17
CA LYS A 122 14.81 21.72 -3.76
C LYS A 122 13.51 21.29 -3.09
N TYR A 123 13.53 20.23 -2.30
CA TYR A 123 12.31 19.60 -1.76
C TYR A 123 12.25 19.56 -0.22
N THR A 124 13.11 20.30 0.44
CA THR A 124 13.09 20.43 1.92
C THR A 124 11.79 21.00 2.48
N HIS A 125 10.96 21.61 1.65
CA HIS A 125 9.64 22.13 2.02
C HIS A 125 8.52 21.07 1.96
N LEU A 126 8.77 19.89 1.36
CA LEU A 126 7.80 18.81 1.31
C LEU A 126 7.83 18.05 2.64
N SER A 127 7.09 18.53 3.60
CA SER A 127 6.89 17.88 4.89
C SER A 127 5.91 16.71 4.77
N ASN A 128 5.95 15.77 5.75
CA ASN A 128 4.98 14.69 5.84
C ASN A 128 3.52 15.18 5.76
N PRO A 129 3.10 16.28 6.44
CA PRO A 129 1.75 16.82 6.30
C PRO A 129 1.38 17.24 4.88
N TYR A 130 2.33 17.73 4.08
CA TYR A 130 2.06 18.06 2.67
C TYR A 130 1.80 16.83 1.82
N ILE A 131 2.52 15.75 2.05
CA ILE A 131 2.32 14.46 1.38
C ILE A 131 0.95 13.88 1.77
N GLU A 132 0.61 13.91 3.05
CA GLU A 132 -0.67 13.44 3.58
C GLU A 132 -1.85 14.23 2.99
N ASP A 133 -1.76 15.56 2.91
CA ASP A 133 -2.79 16.41 2.31
C ASP A 133 -2.98 16.09 0.81
N SER A 134 -1.88 15.91 0.09
CA SER A 134 -1.91 15.56 -1.35
C SER A 134 -2.57 14.20 -1.60
N LEU A 135 -2.24 13.20 -0.79
CA LEU A 135 -2.84 11.86 -0.86
C LEU A 135 -4.29 11.85 -0.40
N SER A 136 -4.63 12.63 0.62
CA SER A 136 -6.00 12.81 1.10
C SER A 136 -6.90 13.33 -0.03
N LYS A 137 -6.47 14.35 -0.74
CA LYS A 137 -7.18 14.88 -1.90
C LYS A 137 -7.37 13.83 -3.00
N TYR A 138 -6.32 13.08 -3.31
CA TYR A 138 -6.37 12.02 -4.31
C TYR A 138 -7.39 10.94 -3.95
N TRP A 139 -7.33 10.39 -2.74
CA TRP A 139 -8.23 9.30 -2.35
C TRP A 139 -9.68 9.75 -2.17
N ASN A 140 -9.93 10.97 -1.68
CA ASN A 140 -11.28 11.53 -1.63
C ASN A 140 -11.90 11.67 -3.03
N GLN A 141 -11.12 12.07 -4.05
CA GLN A 141 -11.58 12.14 -5.43
C GLN A 141 -11.86 10.75 -6.02
N SER A 142 -11.01 9.76 -5.72
CA SER A 142 -11.16 8.39 -6.22
C SER A 142 -12.39 7.70 -5.67
N THR A 143 -12.79 7.97 -4.43
CA THR A 143 -14.00 7.43 -3.81
C THR A 143 -15.28 7.96 -4.50
N LEU A 144 -15.26 9.18 -5.03
CA LEU A 144 -16.39 9.76 -5.77
C LEU A 144 -16.58 9.17 -7.18
N ILE A 145 -15.53 8.57 -7.75
CA ILE A 145 -15.58 7.96 -9.10
C ILE A 145 -15.98 6.48 -9.04
N GLY A 146 -15.78 5.81 -7.90
CA GLY A 146 -16.08 4.38 -7.69
C GLY A 146 -17.52 4.08 -7.26
N GLY A 147 -18.37 5.09 -7.06
CA GLY A 147 -19.72 4.97 -6.49
C GLY A 147 -20.86 4.69 -7.48
N ASP A 148 -20.63 4.61 -8.78
CA ASP A 148 -21.70 4.49 -9.80
C ASP A 148 -21.54 3.26 -10.72
N SER A 149 -21.39 2.07 -10.15
CA SER A 149 -21.51 0.82 -10.94
C SER A 149 -22.37 -0.26 -10.30
N ASP A 150 -23.39 0.13 -9.51
CA ASP A 150 -24.50 -0.77 -9.18
C ASP A 150 -25.80 -0.18 -9.73
N GLY A 151 -26.21 -0.67 -10.90
CA GLY A 151 -27.54 -0.38 -11.38
C GLY A 151 -27.75 -0.47 -12.89
N LYS A 152 -27.63 -1.65 -13.49
CA LYS A 152 -28.64 -2.19 -14.42
C LYS A 152 -28.22 -3.55 -14.95
#